data_1acac2cd3b43480b8cc503fdda5e21cc
#
_entry.id   1acac2cd3b43480b8cc503fdda5e21cc
#
_cell.length_a   1.000
_cell.length_b   1.000
_cell.length_c   1.000
_cell.angle_alpha   90.00
_cell.angle_beta   90.00
_cell.angle_gamma   90.00
#
_symmetry.space_group_name_H-M   'P 1'
#
loop_
_entity.id
_entity.type
_entity.pdbx_description
1 polymer ?
#
loop_
_entity_poly.entity_id
_entity_poly.type
_entity_poly.pdbx_seq_one_letter_code
_entity_poly.pdbx_strand_id
1 'polypeptide(L)'
;TDLESKLSDPQTSLMILCNPQNPSGKIWDRETLQRIGELCKKYYVTVVSDEIHCDITDPDKEYIPFASVSDVCRDISITCIAPTKTFNMEGIQTAAVVVPQKNLRHKVWRALNTDEVAEPNTFAISAAIAAYKNGAEWLDELRQYISNNKQIVYDYVEANIPDINVVKSDATYLLWIDCSKLTKDSRRLAADIRKKTGLYLSAGSVYGKGGESFLRLNIACPESVLKDGLERLKN
;
A
#
# COMPACT_ATOMS: atom_id res chain seq x y z
N THR A 1 4.16 -12.88 20.65
CA THR A 1 4.32 -11.64 19.83
C THR A 1 3.12 -10.73 20.01
N ASP A 2 3.24 -9.43 19.73
CA ASP A 2 2.11 -8.47 19.77
C ASP A 2 0.96 -8.90 18.85
N LEU A 3 1.28 -9.35 17.63
CA LEU A 3 0.29 -9.89 16.70
C LEU A 3 -0.48 -11.08 17.32
N GLU A 4 0.22 -12.05 17.89
CA GLU A 4 -0.42 -13.22 18.49
C GLU A 4 -1.33 -12.85 19.66
N SER A 5 -0.92 -11.88 20.48
CA SER A 5 -1.76 -11.37 21.57
C SER A 5 -3.06 -10.75 21.05
N LYS A 6 -2.99 -9.99 19.95
CA LYS A 6 -4.19 -9.39 19.33
C LYS A 6 -5.09 -10.42 18.67
N LEU A 7 -4.52 -11.40 17.99
CA LEU A 7 -5.28 -12.47 17.33
C LEU A 7 -5.94 -13.41 18.33
N SER A 8 -5.38 -13.57 19.54
CA SER A 8 -5.95 -14.42 20.60
C SER A 8 -7.14 -13.81 21.34
N ASP A 9 -7.43 -12.54 21.10
CA ASP A 9 -8.65 -11.91 21.62
C ASP A 9 -9.87 -12.56 20.98
N PRO A 10 -10.83 -13.10 21.76
CA PRO A 10 -12.03 -13.78 21.24
C PRO A 10 -12.92 -12.88 20.35
N GLN A 11 -12.77 -11.57 20.41
CA GLN A 11 -13.50 -10.62 19.57
C GLN A 11 -12.83 -10.40 18.22
N THR A 12 -11.56 -10.81 18.06
CA THR A 12 -10.85 -10.66 16.80
C THR A 12 -11.26 -11.74 15.82
N SER A 13 -12.02 -11.41 14.81
CA SER A 13 -12.49 -12.33 13.76
C SER A 13 -11.90 -12.07 12.38
N LEU A 14 -11.27 -10.89 12.20
CA LEU A 14 -10.75 -10.43 10.90
C LEU A 14 -9.47 -9.64 11.09
N MET A 15 -8.50 -9.87 10.20
CA MET A 15 -7.27 -9.08 10.06
C MET A 15 -7.20 -8.49 8.67
N ILE A 16 -6.86 -7.21 8.56
CA ILE A 16 -6.51 -6.57 7.28
C ILE A 16 -5.00 -6.56 7.16
N LEU A 17 -4.48 -7.19 6.12
CA LEU A 17 -3.06 -7.27 5.78
C LEU A 17 -2.79 -6.49 4.51
N CYS A 18 -2.06 -5.36 4.59
CA CYS A 18 -1.56 -4.67 3.42
C CYS A 18 -0.25 -5.30 2.94
N ASN A 19 -0.22 -5.77 1.70
CA ASN A 19 0.96 -6.33 1.06
C ASN A 19 0.98 -6.07 -0.46
N PRO A 20 1.80 -5.15 -0.96
CA PRO A 20 2.77 -4.27 -0.25
C PRO A 20 2.09 -3.27 0.69
N GLN A 21 2.78 -2.90 1.75
CA GLN A 21 2.22 -2.06 2.80
C GLN A 21 2.25 -0.57 2.45
N ASN A 22 1.12 0.09 2.51
CA ASN A 22 1.00 1.55 2.43
C ASN A 22 0.89 2.11 3.87
N PRO A 23 1.77 3.01 4.31
CA PRO A 23 2.64 3.87 3.50
C PRO A 23 4.12 3.47 3.40
N SER A 24 4.59 2.41 4.08
CA SER A 24 6.01 2.10 4.19
C SER A 24 6.63 1.47 2.93
N GLY A 25 5.79 0.93 2.03
CA GLY A 25 6.23 0.23 0.83
C GLY A 25 6.87 -1.13 1.10
N LYS A 26 6.72 -1.67 2.31
CA LYS A 26 7.28 -2.98 2.67
C LYS A 26 6.58 -4.10 1.94
N ILE A 27 7.36 -5.02 1.38
CA ILE A 27 6.91 -6.34 0.92
C ILE A 27 7.21 -7.35 2.03
N TRP A 28 6.21 -8.17 2.38
CA TRP A 28 6.38 -9.22 3.37
C TRP A 28 6.98 -10.47 2.72
N ASP A 29 7.99 -11.06 3.37
CA ASP A 29 8.60 -12.32 2.93
C ASP A 29 7.68 -13.52 3.17
N ARG A 30 7.98 -14.63 2.46
CA ARG A 30 7.16 -15.86 2.49
C ARG A 30 7.04 -16.45 3.90
N GLU A 31 8.11 -16.46 4.67
CA GLU A 31 8.13 -17.04 6.02
C GLU A 31 7.22 -16.24 6.96
N THR A 32 7.32 -14.91 6.92
CA THR A 32 6.46 -14.00 7.69
C THR A 32 4.99 -14.18 7.31
N LEU A 33 4.68 -14.23 5.99
CA LEU A 33 3.31 -14.43 5.51
C LEU A 33 2.75 -15.79 5.94
N GLN A 34 3.55 -16.86 5.87
CA GLN A 34 3.17 -18.18 6.33
C GLN A 34 2.86 -18.17 7.83
N ARG A 35 3.74 -17.54 8.63
CA ARG A 35 3.52 -17.43 10.07
C ARG A 35 2.26 -16.65 10.43
N ILE A 36 1.97 -15.56 9.71
CA ILE A 36 0.70 -14.83 9.85
C ILE A 36 -0.48 -15.77 9.58
N GLY A 37 -0.44 -16.50 8.48
CA GLY A 37 -1.50 -17.45 8.11
C GLY A 37 -1.75 -18.53 9.17
N GLU A 38 -0.69 -19.14 9.71
CA GLU A 38 -0.76 -20.14 10.78
C GLU A 38 -1.40 -19.57 12.06
N LEU A 39 -0.99 -18.37 12.46
CA LEU A 39 -1.57 -17.68 13.63
C LEU A 39 -3.04 -17.34 13.42
N CYS A 40 -3.39 -16.77 12.26
CA CYS A 40 -4.78 -16.47 11.93
C CYS A 40 -5.65 -17.73 11.91
N LYS A 41 -5.14 -18.83 11.34
CA LYS A 41 -5.84 -20.12 11.36
C LYS A 41 -6.04 -20.66 12.76
N LYS A 42 -5.00 -20.58 13.62
CA LYS A 42 -5.03 -21.03 15.02
C LYS A 42 -6.15 -20.34 15.81
N TYR A 43 -6.36 -19.04 15.56
CA TYR A 43 -7.33 -18.22 16.28
C TYR A 43 -8.62 -17.94 15.49
N TYR A 44 -8.86 -18.67 14.39
CA TYR A 44 -10.07 -18.55 13.56
C TYR A 44 -10.28 -17.15 12.96
N VAL A 45 -9.21 -16.42 12.68
CA VAL A 45 -9.24 -15.09 12.08
C VAL A 45 -9.17 -15.19 10.57
N THR A 46 -10.10 -14.53 9.86
CA THR A 46 -10.08 -14.38 8.41
C THR A 46 -9.11 -13.24 8.03
N VAL A 47 -8.34 -13.43 6.94
CA VAL A 47 -7.42 -12.41 6.44
C VAL A 47 -8.00 -11.74 5.20
N VAL A 48 -8.22 -10.42 5.27
CA VAL A 48 -8.41 -9.57 4.08
C VAL A 48 -7.03 -9.10 3.65
N SER A 49 -6.51 -9.65 2.55
CA SER A 49 -5.23 -9.23 1.98
C SER A 49 -5.46 -8.11 0.97
N ASP A 50 -5.09 -6.90 1.37
CA ASP A 50 -5.12 -5.74 0.48
C ASP A 50 -3.83 -5.71 -0.35
N GLU A 51 -3.95 -6.13 -1.60
CA GLU A 51 -2.87 -6.30 -2.55
C GLU A 51 -2.95 -5.29 -3.71
N ILE A 52 -3.64 -4.17 -3.48
CA ILE A 52 -3.89 -3.16 -4.52
C ILE A 52 -2.60 -2.54 -5.11
N HIS A 53 -1.48 -2.62 -4.39
CA HIS A 53 -0.16 -2.14 -4.82
C HIS A 53 0.77 -3.25 -5.35
N CYS A 54 0.29 -4.47 -5.53
CA CYS A 54 1.12 -5.66 -5.82
C CYS A 54 1.96 -5.55 -7.10
N ASP A 55 1.51 -4.82 -8.10
CA ASP A 55 2.21 -4.66 -9.38
C ASP A 55 3.27 -3.54 -9.34
N ILE A 56 3.22 -2.63 -8.35
CA ILE A 56 4.14 -1.49 -8.25
C ILE A 56 5.23 -1.82 -7.23
N THR A 57 6.10 -2.75 -7.60
CA THR A 57 7.31 -3.11 -6.84
C THR A 57 8.54 -2.48 -7.48
N ASP A 58 9.62 -2.29 -6.71
CA ASP A 58 10.89 -1.94 -7.30
C ASP A 58 11.36 -3.07 -8.24
N PRO A 59 12.11 -2.77 -9.32
CA PRO A 59 12.44 -3.77 -10.36
C PRO A 59 13.13 -5.04 -9.86
N ASP A 60 13.91 -4.94 -8.77
CA ASP A 60 14.64 -6.03 -8.13
C ASP A 60 13.85 -6.75 -7.02
N LYS A 61 12.60 -6.35 -6.78
CA LYS A 61 11.77 -6.88 -5.69
C LYS A 61 10.66 -7.77 -6.21
N GLU A 62 10.50 -8.90 -5.53
CA GLU A 62 9.43 -9.86 -5.79
C GLU A 62 8.32 -9.72 -4.75
N TYR A 63 7.09 -9.62 -5.25
CA TYR A 63 5.88 -9.66 -4.43
C TYR A 63 5.34 -11.09 -4.36
N ILE A 64 4.86 -11.48 -3.18
CA ILE A 64 4.27 -12.80 -2.94
C ILE A 64 2.81 -12.64 -2.53
N PRO A 65 1.82 -13.10 -3.35
CA PRO A 65 0.41 -13.10 -2.97
C PRO A 65 0.17 -13.92 -1.71
N PHE A 66 -0.53 -13.38 -0.72
CA PHE A 66 -0.78 -14.09 0.54
C PHE A 66 -1.45 -15.46 0.33
N ALA A 67 -2.44 -15.53 -0.55
CA ALA A 67 -3.15 -16.77 -0.86
C ALA A 67 -2.27 -17.85 -1.52
N SER A 68 -1.11 -17.49 -2.09
CA SER A 68 -0.19 -18.42 -2.76
C SER A 68 0.85 -19.04 -1.83
N VAL A 69 0.95 -18.57 -0.59
CA VAL A 69 2.00 -18.98 0.36
C VAL A 69 1.82 -20.43 0.80
N SER A 70 0.59 -20.81 1.16
CA SER A 70 0.24 -22.15 1.62
C SER A 70 -1.27 -22.41 1.49
N ASP A 71 -1.68 -23.67 1.62
CA ASP A 71 -3.10 -24.03 1.66
C ASP A 71 -3.84 -23.36 2.81
N VAL A 72 -3.17 -23.19 3.95
CA VAL A 72 -3.73 -22.45 5.10
C VAL A 72 -4.02 -21.01 4.74
N CYS A 73 -3.05 -20.30 4.16
CA CYS A 73 -3.22 -18.91 3.75
C CYS A 73 -4.33 -18.77 2.70
N ARG A 74 -4.37 -19.69 1.72
CA ARG A 74 -5.41 -19.72 0.68
C ARG A 74 -6.82 -19.86 1.26
N ASP A 75 -7.00 -20.75 2.23
CA ASP A 75 -8.33 -21.11 2.73
C ASP A 75 -8.94 -20.07 3.68
N ILE A 76 -8.13 -19.18 4.23
CA ILE A 76 -8.58 -18.12 5.15
C ILE A 76 -8.55 -16.70 4.53
N SER A 77 -8.18 -16.59 3.24
CA SER A 77 -7.95 -15.30 2.61
C SER A 77 -9.12 -14.76 1.79
N ILE A 78 -9.25 -13.45 1.81
CA ILE A 78 -10.02 -12.62 0.88
C ILE A 78 -9.00 -11.65 0.29
N THR A 79 -8.61 -11.83 -0.98
CA THR A 79 -7.62 -10.97 -1.62
C THR A 79 -8.30 -9.87 -2.42
N CYS A 80 -7.92 -8.64 -2.19
CA CYS A 80 -8.42 -7.45 -2.89
C CYS A 80 -7.35 -6.92 -3.84
N ILE A 81 -7.65 -6.85 -5.14
CA ILE A 81 -6.79 -6.32 -6.21
C ILE A 81 -7.56 -5.35 -7.09
N ALA A 82 -6.84 -4.43 -7.74
CA ALA A 82 -7.45 -3.51 -8.69
C ALA A 82 -6.43 -3.00 -9.71
N PRO A 83 -6.82 -2.73 -10.96
CA PRO A 83 -5.96 -2.08 -11.94
C PRO A 83 -5.73 -0.59 -11.64
N THR A 84 -6.50 -0.03 -10.70
CA THR A 84 -6.61 1.40 -10.47
C THR A 84 -5.28 2.05 -10.06
N LYS A 85 -4.52 1.42 -9.16
CA LYS A 85 -3.21 1.95 -8.73
C LYS A 85 -2.12 1.66 -9.74
N THR A 86 -2.13 0.46 -10.29
CA THR A 86 -1.14 -0.02 -11.26
C THR A 86 -1.13 0.84 -12.53
N PHE A 87 -2.33 1.13 -13.07
CA PHE A 87 -2.49 1.80 -14.36
C PHE A 87 -3.09 3.21 -14.26
N ASN A 88 -3.06 3.83 -13.07
CA ASN A 88 -3.60 5.17 -12.83
C ASN A 88 -5.05 5.33 -13.30
N MET A 89 -5.90 4.38 -12.92
CA MET A 89 -7.28 4.25 -13.40
C MET A 89 -8.31 4.40 -12.27
N GLU A 90 -8.03 5.17 -11.22
CA GLU A 90 -8.93 5.30 -10.06
C GLU A 90 -10.33 5.82 -10.45
N GLY A 91 -10.43 6.65 -11.49
CA GLY A 91 -11.71 7.15 -12.02
C GLY A 91 -12.63 6.05 -12.56
N ILE A 92 -12.12 4.87 -12.88
CA ILE A 92 -12.89 3.70 -13.31
C ILE A 92 -13.60 3.00 -12.14
N GLN A 93 -13.15 3.22 -10.90
CA GLN A 93 -13.77 2.72 -9.67
C GLN A 93 -14.09 1.22 -9.72
N THR A 94 -13.10 0.40 -10.05
CA THR A 94 -13.26 -1.04 -10.14
C THR A 94 -12.18 -1.78 -9.36
N ALA A 95 -12.57 -2.90 -8.77
CA ALA A 95 -11.68 -3.82 -8.08
C ALA A 95 -12.16 -5.27 -8.29
N ALA A 96 -11.31 -6.22 -7.97
CA ALA A 96 -11.65 -7.62 -7.92
C ALA A 96 -11.37 -8.21 -6.54
N VAL A 97 -12.24 -9.10 -6.09
CA VAL A 97 -12.10 -9.83 -4.83
C VAL A 97 -11.92 -11.31 -5.16
N VAL A 98 -10.77 -11.85 -4.81
CA VAL A 98 -10.43 -13.27 -5.04
C VAL A 98 -10.56 -14.04 -3.73
N VAL A 99 -11.45 -15.02 -3.70
CA VAL A 99 -11.73 -15.83 -2.51
C VAL A 99 -11.73 -17.32 -2.91
N PRO A 100 -10.62 -18.04 -2.70
CA PRO A 100 -10.51 -19.43 -3.11
C PRO A 100 -11.48 -20.37 -2.37
N GLN A 101 -11.65 -20.17 -1.06
CA GLN A 101 -12.51 -21.03 -0.22
C GLN A 101 -14.01 -20.81 -0.52
N LYS A 102 -14.72 -21.87 -0.93
CA LYS A 102 -16.09 -21.80 -1.47
C LYS A 102 -17.11 -21.15 -0.54
N ASN A 103 -17.12 -21.53 0.74
CA ASN A 103 -18.11 -21.01 1.69
C ASN A 103 -17.86 -19.54 2.01
N LEU A 104 -16.57 -19.16 2.17
CA LEU A 104 -16.18 -17.77 2.38
C LEU A 104 -16.52 -16.93 1.15
N ARG A 105 -16.23 -17.43 -0.06
CA ARG A 105 -16.59 -16.78 -1.31
C ARG A 105 -18.08 -16.51 -1.43
N HIS A 106 -18.93 -17.49 -1.05
CA HIS A 106 -20.37 -17.31 -1.07
C HIS A 106 -20.83 -16.18 -0.12
N LYS A 107 -20.25 -16.13 1.09
CA LYS A 107 -20.55 -15.05 2.06
C LYS A 107 -20.16 -13.67 1.52
N VAL A 108 -18.94 -13.55 0.98
CA VAL A 108 -18.44 -12.29 0.39
C VAL A 108 -19.30 -11.88 -0.80
N TRP A 109 -19.59 -12.81 -1.72
CA TRP A 109 -20.45 -12.54 -2.87
C TRP A 109 -21.84 -12.03 -2.46
N ARG A 110 -22.46 -12.66 -1.46
CA ARG A 110 -23.75 -12.20 -0.93
C ARG A 110 -23.67 -10.80 -0.33
N ALA A 111 -22.63 -10.51 0.47
CA ALA A 111 -22.47 -9.20 1.07
C ALA A 111 -22.32 -8.10 0.01
N LEU A 112 -21.44 -8.30 -0.99
CA LEU A 112 -21.24 -7.35 -2.08
C LEU A 112 -22.54 -7.08 -2.87
N ASN A 113 -23.36 -8.11 -3.12
CA ASN A 113 -24.66 -7.93 -3.79
C ASN A 113 -25.69 -7.26 -2.88
N THR A 114 -25.69 -7.56 -1.59
CA THR A 114 -26.62 -6.91 -0.63
C THR A 114 -26.34 -5.40 -0.51
N ASP A 115 -25.07 -5.03 -0.57
CA ASP A 115 -24.62 -3.64 -0.51
C ASP A 115 -24.65 -2.94 -1.90
N GLU A 116 -25.11 -3.64 -2.94
CA GLU A 116 -25.19 -3.14 -4.32
C GLU A 116 -23.87 -2.62 -4.90
N VAL A 117 -22.74 -3.20 -4.47
CA VAL A 117 -21.38 -2.82 -4.93
C VAL A 117 -20.74 -3.86 -5.83
N ALA A 118 -21.47 -4.91 -6.23
CA ALA A 118 -20.96 -5.98 -7.08
C ALA A 118 -20.97 -5.62 -8.59
N GLU A 119 -21.72 -4.59 -8.98
CA GLU A 119 -21.89 -4.21 -10.38
C GLU A 119 -20.82 -3.18 -10.79
N PRO A 120 -19.88 -3.53 -11.68
CA PRO A 120 -18.91 -2.59 -12.18
C PRO A 120 -19.57 -1.59 -13.15
N ASN A 121 -19.01 -0.39 -13.28
CA ASN A 121 -19.48 0.55 -14.29
C ASN A 121 -19.23 0.03 -15.71
N THR A 122 -19.94 0.58 -16.70
CA THR A 122 -19.94 0.11 -18.10
C THR A 122 -18.55 0.01 -18.73
N PHE A 123 -17.61 0.88 -18.37
CA PHE A 123 -16.28 0.90 -18.96
C PHE A 123 -15.26 0.06 -18.19
N ALA A 124 -15.57 -0.32 -16.94
CA ALA A 124 -14.61 -0.94 -16.02
C ALA A 124 -14.01 -2.24 -16.55
N ILE A 125 -14.84 -3.14 -17.07
CA ILE A 125 -14.37 -4.46 -17.53
C ILE A 125 -13.48 -4.31 -18.75
N SER A 126 -13.91 -3.55 -19.76
CA SER A 126 -13.12 -3.34 -20.98
C SER A 126 -11.80 -2.63 -20.69
N ALA A 127 -11.80 -1.63 -19.81
CA ALA A 127 -10.61 -0.89 -19.41
C ALA A 127 -9.64 -1.79 -18.63
N ALA A 128 -10.12 -2.58 -17.66
CA ALA A 128 -9.28 -3.51 -16.91
C ALA A 128 -8.66 -4.58 -17.82
N ILE A 129 -9.44 -5.16 -18.76
CA ILE A 129 -8.92 -6.13 -19.72
C ILE A 129 -7.84 -5.51 -20.60
N ALA A 130 -8.06 -4.30 -21.11
CA ALA A 130 -7.09 -3.61 -21.95
C ALA A 130 -5.79 -3.33 -21.20
N ALA A 131 -5.90 -2.84 -19.95
CA ALA A 131 -4.75 -2.54 -19.10
C ALA A 131 -3.91 -3.79 -18.82
N TYR A 132 -4.50 -4.86 -18.32
CA TYR A 132 -3.77 -6.10 -18.01
C TYR A 132 -3.25 -6.85 -19.22
N LYS A 133 -3.93 -6.79 -20.37
CA LYS A 133 -3.46 -7.46 -21.60
C LYS A 133 -2.35 -6.72 -22.31
N ASN A 134 -2.33 -5.39 -22.28
CA ASN A 134 -1.46 -4.58 -23.13
C ASN A 134 -0.54 -3.64 -22.33
N GLY A 135 -0.67 -3.56 -21.01
CA GLY A 135 0.03 -2.59 -20.19
C GLY A 135 1.36 -3.05 -19.59
N ALA A 136 1.86 -4.25 -19.92
CA ALA A 136 3.06 -4.81 -19.29
C ALA A 136 4.31 -3.94 -19.49
N GLU A 137 4.61 -3.57 -20.74
CA GLU A 137 5.76 -2.72 -21.07
C GLU A 137 5.69 -1.36 -20.40
N TRP A 138 4.52 -0.72 -20.46
CA TRP A 138 4.28 0.56 -19.77
C TRP A 138 4.47 0.44 -18.23
N LEU A 139 4.04 -0.68 -17.64
CA LEU A 139 4.20 -0.92 -16.20
C LEU A 139 5.69 -1.09 -15.83
N ASP A 140 6.45 -1.81 -16.63
CA ASP A 140 7.88 -2.01 -16.38
C ASP A 140 8.64 -0.67 -16.47
N GLU A 141 8.32 0.17 -17.45
CA GLU A 141 8.87 1.53 -17.55
C GLU A 141 8.46 2.39 -16.34
N LEU A 142 7.20 2.31 -15.91
CA LEU A 142 6.70 3.03 -14.73
C LEU A 142 7.43 2.59 -13.45
N ARG A 143 7.63 1.29 -13.24
CA ARG A 143 8.35 0.75 -12.09
C ARG A 143 9.78 1.29 -12.03
N GLN A 144 10.47 1.31 -13.17
CA GLN A 144 11.81 1.88 -13.27
C GLN A 144 11.79 3.40 -12.98
N TYR A 145 10.82 4.12 -13.51
CA TYR A 145 10.67 5.55 -13.28
C TYR A 145 10.43 5.88 -11.80
N ILE A 146 9.55 5.14 -11.13
CA ILE A 146 9.28 5.28 -9.70
C ILE A 146 10.53 4.95 -8.87
N SER A 147 11.26 3.90 -9.23
CA SER A 147 12.53 3.53 -8.56
C SER A 147 13.57 4.65 -8.68
N ASN A 148 13.69 5.27 -9.84
CA ASN A 148 14.57 6.44 -10.04
C ASN A 148 14.12 7.63 -9.17
N ASN A 149 12.82 7.91 -9.11
CA ASN A 149 12.28 8.96 -8.25
C ASN A 149 12.57 8.68 -6.77
N LYS A 150 12.47 7.43 -6.31
CA LYS A 150 12.86 7.05 -4.95
C LYS A 150 14.33 7.39 -4.67
N GLN A 151 15.22 7.04 -5.59
CA GLN A 151 16.64 7.30 -5.43
C GLN A 151 16.93 8.80 -5.34
N ILE A 152 16.30 9.61 -6.19
CA ILE A 152 16.40 11.09 -6.12
C ILE A 152 16.00 11.60 -4.73
N VAL A 153 14.91 11.07 -4.15
CA VAL A 153 14.48 11.49 -2.80
C VAL A 153 15.48 11.09 -1.74
N TYR A 154 15.98 9.84 -1.78
CA TYR A 154 16.96 9.35 -0.81
C TYR A 154 18.23 10.20 -0.83
N ASP A 155 18.81 10.41 -2.02
CA ASP A 155 20.05 11.17 -2.17
C ASP A 155 19.87 12.65 -1.75
N TYR A 156 18.75 13.25 -2.14
CA TYR A 156 18.47 14.63 -1.80
C TYR A 156 18.29 14.85 -0.31
N VAL A 157 17.49 14.00 0.35
CA VAL A 157 17.21 14.12 1.79
C VAL A 157 18.49 13.88 2.60
N GLU A 158 19.26 12.86 2.28
CA GLU A 158 20.54 12.56 2.94
C GLU A 158 21.51 13.73 2.85
N ALA A 159 21.62 14.37 1.69
CA ALA A 159 22.55 15.48 1.47
C ALA A 159 22.07 16.82 2.04
N ASN A 160 20.77 17.07 2.11
CA ASN A 160 20.22 18.43 2.33
C ASN A 160 19.36 18.59 3.57
N ILE A 161 18.79 17.50 4.14
CA ILE A 161 17.82 17.60 5.25
C ILE A 161 18.15 16.57 6.34
N PRO A 162 19.23 16.80 7.13
CA PRO A 162 19.74 15.79 8.07
C PRO A 162 18.80 15.47 9.25
N ASP A 163 17.79 16.28 9.46
CA ASP A 163 16.84 16.12 10.57
C ASP A 163 15.67 15.16 10.24
N ILE A 164 15.56 14.70 9.01
CA ILE A 164 14.57 13.70 8.60
C ILE A 164 15.26 12.48 7.98
N ASN A 165 14.54 11.35 7.98
CA ASN A 165 15.01 10.12 7.34
C ASN A 165 13.89 9.52 6.49
N VAL A 166 14.23 9.06 5.29
CA VAL A 166 13.26 8.39 4.41
C VAL A 166 13.38 6.87 4.62
N VAL A 167 12.29 6.25 5.04
CA VAL A 167 12.23 4.80 5.22
C VAL A 167 12.41 4.12 3.86
N LYS A 168 13.34 3.18 3.76
CA LYS A 168 13.56 2.40 2.53
C LYS A 168 12.30 1.59 2.21
N SER A 169 11.93 1.63 0.94
CA SER A 169 10.68 1.08 0.42
C SER A 169 10.99 0.10 -0.70
N ASP A 170 10.32 -1.05 -0.72
CA ASP A 170 10.47 -2.08 -1.76
C ASP A 170 9.37 -1.99 -2.84
N ALA A 171 8.32 -1.21 -2.57
CA ALA A 171 7.15 -1.10 -3.44
C ALA A 171 6.42 0.23 -3.26
N THR A 172 5.40 0.45 -4.08
CA THR A 172 4.56 1.65 -4.13
C THR A 172 5.29 2.90 -4.62
N TYR A 173 4.53 3.92 -4.91
CA TYR A 173 5.01 5.29 -5.22
C TYR A 173 4.88 6.23 -4.01
N LEU A 174 4.82 5.64 -2.82
CA LEU A 174 4.64 6.36 -1.56
C LEU A 174 5.89 6.18 -0.70
N LEU A 175 6.40 7.27 -0.15
CA LEU A 175 7.54 7.24 0.76
C LEU A 175 7.11 7.70 2.14
N TRP A 176 7.64 7.00 3.15
CA TRP A 176 7.42 7.27 4.55
C TRP A 176 8.62 8.02 5.12
N ILE A 177 8.39 9.24 5.61
CA ILE A 177 9.44 10.15 6.07
C ILE A 177 9.37 10.23 7.59
N ASP A 178 10.42 9.79 8.25
CA ASP A 178 10.59 9.92 9.69
C ASP A 178 11.06 11.34 10.03
N CYS A 179 10.21 12.08 10.72
CA CYS A 179 10.45 13.43 11.23
C CYS A 179 10.55 13.45 12.77
N SER A 180 10.89 12.34 13.42
CA SER A 180 10.88 12.20 14.88
C SER A 180 11.85 13.15 15.60
N LYS A 181 12.91 13.61 14.90
CA LYS A 181 13.80 14.66 15.40
C LYS A 181 13.17 16.06 15.40
N LEU A 182 12.15 16.30 14.58
CA LEU A 182 11.52 17.60 14.40
C LEU A 182 10.22 17.74 15.18
N THR A 183 9.41 16.66 15.26
CA THR A 183 8.07 16.73 15.79
C THR A 183 7.53 15.40 16.33
N LYS A 184 6.53 15.51 17.20
CA LYS A 184 5.60 14.43 17.57
C LYS A 184 4.16 14.75 17.13
N ASP A 185 3.98 15.78 16.29
CA ASP A 185 2.69 16.21 15.74
C ASP A 185 2.82 16.41 14.22
N SER A 186 2.65 15.33 13.50
CA SER A 186 2.74 15.31 12.03
C SER A 186 1.65 16.15 11.35
N ARG A 187 0.48 16.35 11.98
CA ARG A 187 -0.59 17.19 11.41
C ARG A 187 -0.15 18.64 11.39
N ARG A 188 0.40 19.11 12.50
CA ARG A 188 0.92 20.47 12.60
C ARG A 188 2.08 20.69 11.63
N LEU A 189 3.04 19.75 11.58
CA LEU A 189 4.17 19.83 10.66
C LEU A 189 3.71 19.90 9.19
N ALA A 190 2.80 19.02 8.77
CA ALA A 190 2.27 19.03 7.41
C ALA A 190 1.53 20.34 7.07
N ALA A 191 0.76 20.88 8.02
CA ALA A 191 0.07 22.16 7.86
C ALA A 191 1.03 23.35 7.74
N ASP A 192 2.08 23.38 8.57
CA ASP A 192 3.11 24.43 8.57
C ASP A 192 3.92 24.42 7.26
N ILE A 193 4.34 23.23 6.78
CA ILE A 193 5.01 23.07 5.48
C ILE A 193 4.10 23.58 4.36
N ARG A 194 2.84 23.15 4.34
CA ARG A 194 1.89 23.60 3.32
C ARG A 194 1.70 25.12 3.33
N LYS A 195 1.56 25.72 4.52
CA LYS A 195 1.37 27.16 4.66
C LYS A 195 2.59 27.96 4.18
N LYS A 196 3.80 27.48 4.49
CA LYS A 196 5.04 28.17 4.17
C LYS A 196 5.44 28.01 2.70
N THR A 197 5.30 26.82 2.15
CA THR A 197 5.91 26.44 0.87
C THR A 197 4.91 26.03 -0.21
N GLY A 198 3.65 25.79 0.17
CA GLY A 198 2.62 25.24 -0.73
C GLY A 198 2.76 23.74 -0.97
N LEU A 199 3.79 23.05 -0.42
CA LEU A 199 3.94 21.62 -0.56
C LEU A 199 2.89 20.88 0.28
N TYR A 200 2.18 19.93 -0.35
CA TYR A 200 1.22 19.08 0.33
C TYR A 200 1.82 17.71 0.65
N LEU A 201 1.82 17.35 1.93
CA LEU A 201 2.22 16.04 2.45
C LEU A 201 1.10 15.48 3.32
N SER A 202 0.93 14.16 3.33
CA SER A 202 -0.02 13.53 4.23
C SER A 202 0.59 13.37 5.62
N ALA A 203 -0.12 13.81 6.66
CA ALA A 203 0.29 13.60 8.04
C ALA A 203 0.25 12.12 8.40
N GLY A 204 1.29 11.61 9.03
CA GLY A 204 1.40 10.18 9.37
C GLY A 204 0.41 9.73 10.44
N SER A 205 -0.04 10.63 11.31
CA SER A 205 -1.04 10.32 12.34
C SER A 205 -2.39 9.83 11.80
N VAL A 206 -2.71 10.04 10.51
CA VAL A 206 -3.92 9.50 9.87
C VAL A 206 -3.84 7.98 9.66
N TYR A 207 -2.63 7.40 9.77
CA TYR A 207 -2.38 5.95 9.62
C TYR A 207 -2.32 5.21 10.98
N GLY A 208 -2.65 5.89 12.07
CA GLY A 208 -2.74 5.31 13.40
C GLY A 208 -1.61 5.73 14.34
N LYS A 209 -1.63 5.11 15.52
CA LYS A 209 -0.60 5.31 16.55
C LYS A 209 0.77 4.88 16.00
N GLY A 210 1.77 5.67 16.23
CA GLY A 210 3.12 5.45 15.67
C GLY A 210 3.39 6.25 14.40
N GLY A 211 2.37 6.89 13.80
CA GLY A 211 2.53 7.80 12.69
C GLY A 211 2.69 9.28 13.08
N GLU A 212 2.65 9.60 14.37
CA GLU A 212 2.63 10.98 14.87
C GLU A 212 3.87 11.79 14.48
N SER A 213 4.99 11.12 14.25
CA SER A 213 6.25 11.75 13.84
C SER A 213 6.59 11.53 12.36
N PHE A 214 5.64 11.07 11.55
CA PHE A 214 5.90 10.73 10.16
C PHE A 214 5.09 11.57 9.19
N LEU A 215 5.62 11.72 7.98
CA LEU A 215 4.92 12.28 6.82
C LEU A 215 4.93 11.27 5.68
N ARG A 216 3.90 11.29 4.83
CA ARG A 216 3.88 10.52 3.60
C ARG A 216 4.00 11.43 2.38
N LEU A 217 4.99 11.13 1.53
CA LEU A 217 5.23 11.78 0.25
C LEU A 217 4.77 10.88 -0.89
N ASN A 218 4.01 11.41 -1.84
CA ASN A 218 3.70 10.76 -3.11
C ASN A 218 4.71 11.21 -4.16
N ILE A 219 5.38 10.26 -4.82
CA ILE A 219 6.42 10.50 -5.82
C ILE A 219 5.99 10.08 -7.24
N ALA A 220 4.71 9.75 -7.45
CA ALA A 220 4.15 9.46 -8.77
C ALA A 220 3.91 10.77 -9.55
N CYS A 221 4.97 11.47 -9.87
CA CYS A 221 4.95 12.74 -10.59
C CYS A 221 6.19 12.87 -11.48
N PRO A 222 6.19 13.81 -12.46
CA PRO A 222 7.38 14.14 -13.23
C PRO A 222 8.56 14.53 -12.33
N GLU A 223 9.77 14.16 -12.72
CA GLU A 223 11.01 14.44 -11.99
C GLU A 223 11.18 15.92 -11.63
N SER A 224 10.82 16.81 -12.55
CA SER A 224 10.87 18.27 -12.32
C SER A 224 9.97 18.72 -11.18
N VAL A 225 8.78 18.14 -11.06
CA VAL A 225 7.82 18.40 -9.97
C VAL A 225 8.35 17.82 -8.65
N LEU A 226 8.95 16.63 -8.70
CA LEU A 226 9.57 16.01 -7.54
C LEU A 226 10.70 16.88 -6.98
N LYS A 227 11.61 17.35 -7.85
CA LYS A 227 12.72 18.23 -7.45
C LYS A 227 12.24 19.55 -6.86
N ASP A 228 11.24 20.20 -7.46
CA ASP A 228 10.61 21.39 -6.87
C ASP A 228 10.00 21.10 -5.49
N GLY A 229 9.33 19.95 -5.34
CA GLY A 229 8.79 19.51 -4.06
C GLY A 229 9.85 19.29 -2.98
N LEU A 230 11.00 18.75 -3.33
CA LEU A 230 12.13 18.52 -2.41
C LEU A 230 12.77 19.85 -1.97
N GLU A 231 12.95 20.82 -2.89
CA GLU A 231 13.41 22.16 -2.53
C GLU A 231 12.43 22.87 -1.56
N ARG A 232 11.14 22.68 -1.75
CA ARG A 232 10.11 23.20 -0.83
C ARG A 232 10.12 22.49 0.53
N LEU A 233 10.46 21.20 0.55
CA LEU A 233 10.56 20.43 1.80
C LEU A 233 11.74 20.89 2.66
N LYS A 234 12.83 21.32 2.02
CA LYS A 234 14.05 21.84 2.69
C LYS A 234 13.82 23.19 3.39
N ASN A 235 12.92 24.05 2.88
CA ASN A 235 12.65 25.41 3.37
C ASN A 235 11.55 25.45 4.44
#